data_4808be2f7a30778a2a3955e9bc475f15
#
_entry.id   4808be2f7a30778a2a3955e9bc475f15
#
_cell.length_a   1.000
_cell.length_b   1.000
_cell.length_c   1.000
_cell.angle_alpha   90.00
_cell.angle_beta   90.00
_cell.angle_gamma   90.00
#
_symmetry.space_group_name_H-M   'P 1'
#
loop_
_entity.id
_entity.type
_entity.pdbx_description
1 polymer ?
#
loop_
_entity_poly.entity_id
_entity_poly.type
_entity_poly.pdbx_seq_one_letter_code
_entity_poly.pdbx_strand_id
1 'polypeptide(L)'
;MIRSVPGRTPRVHPAAWVDPSAQVIGDVTIDEGASVWPLSVLRGDQDNYVTLGRNSNVQDNSVLHVTPEFPCIVGAGVTIGHRCVVHACTIMDNVRIGIGAVVLTGAVVEEGAQVAAGALVPEGKVVPAGWLVMGVPAKPIRKMSPAEVEDILKNARDYLDLWHRDYRGR
;
A
#
# COMPACT_ATOMS: atom_id res chain seq x y z
N MET A 1 3.78 4.54 -16.16
CA MET A 1 3.66 3.63 -17.33
C MET A 1 3.05 2.31 -16.88
N ILE A 2 2.04 1.79 -17.57
CA ILE A 2 1.45 0.47 -17.32
C ILE A 2 2.00 -0.47 -18.41
N ARG A 3 2.62 -1.60 -18.02
CA ARG A 3 3.20 -2.54 -18.98
C ARG A 3 3.10 -4.00 -18.55
N SER A 4 2.84 -4.86 -19.52
CA SER A 4 2.88 -6.31 -19.37
C SER A 4 4.33 -6.83 -19.40
N VAL A 5 4.52 -7.99 -18.79
CA VAL A 5 5.67 -8.87 -18.99
C VAL A 5 5.16 -10.23 -19.51
N PRO A 6 5.99 -11.13 -20.01
CA PRO A 6 5.52 -12.40 -20.56
C PRO A 6 4.56 -13.12 -19.61
N GLY A 7 3.33 -13.36 -20.08
CA GLY A 7 2.26 -14.04 -19.34
C GLY A 7 1.56 -13.25 -18.24
N ARG A 8 1.93 -11.97 -17.99
CA ARG A 8 1.38 -11.16 -16.90
C ARG A 8 1.05 -9.76 -17.36
N THR A 9 -0.18 -9.33 -17.14
CA THR A 9 -0.70 -8.03 -17.57
C THR A 9 -1.42 -7.33 -16.42
N PRO A 10 -1.11 -6.05 -16.15
CA PRO A 10 -1.80 -5.29 -15.12
C PRO A 10 -3.30 -5.17 -15.40
N ARG A 11 -4.10 -5.28 -14.36
CA ARG A 11 -5.55 -5.06 -14.35
C ARG A 11 -5.83 -3.82 -13.51
N VAL A 12 -6.21 -2.73 -14.17
CA VAL A 12 -6.55 -1.46 -13.51
C VAL A 12 -8.04 -1.21 -13.68
N HIS A 13 -8.74 -1.04 -12.56
CA HIS A 13 -10.17 -0.75 -12.58
C HIS A 13 -10.42 0.62 -13.26
N PRO A 14 -11.47 0.79 -14.09
CA PRO A 14 -11.75 2.06 -14.79
C PRO A 14 -11.98 3.26 -13.86
N ALA A 15 -12.38 3.01 -12.61
CA ALA A 15 -12.54 4.01 -11.56
C ALA A 15 -11.33 4.07 -10.60
N ALA A 16 -10.16 3.58 -10.99
CA ALA A 16 -8.89 3.80 -10.31
C ALA A 16 -8.08 4.87 -11.04
N TRP A 17 -7.12 5.45 -10.35
CA TRP A 17 -6.21 6.45 -10.94
C TRP A 17 -4.75 6.04 -10.77
N VAL A 18 -3.99 6.16 -11.86
CA VAL A 18 -2.55 5.91 -11.88
C VAL A 18 -1.86 7.10 -12.52
N ASP A 19 -0.98 7.76 -11.76
CA ASP A 19 -0.18 8.88 -12.28
C ASP A 19 0.64 8.45 -13.51
N PRO A 20 0.73 9.27 -14.57
CA PRO A 20 1.50 8.94 -15.77
C PRO A 20 2.98 8.61 -15.52
N SER A 21 3.59 9.15 -14.46
CA SER A 21 4.98 8.85 -14.07
C SER A 21 5.12 7.55 -13.26
N ALA A 22 4.05 7.03 -12.68
CA ALA A 22 4.07 5.77 -11.94
C ALA A 22 4.33 4.57 -12.86
N GLN A 23 4.90 3.50 -12.29
CA GLN A 23 5.20 2.26 -12.99
C GLN A 23 4.34 1.12 -12.44
N VAL A 24 3.51 0.51 -13.28
CA VAL A 24 2.69 -0.67 -12.94
C VAL A 24 3.07 -1.79 -13.89
N ILE A 25 3.69 -2.84 -13.37
CA ILE A 25 4.43 -3.83 -14.18
C ILE A 25 4.02 -5.26 -13.81
N GLY A 26 3.64 -6.06 -14.80
CA GLY A 26 3.38 -7.49 -14.62
C GLY A 26 2.02 -7.79 -14.00
N ASP A 27 1.93 -8.78 -13.13
CA ASP A 27 0.68 -9.18 -12.47
C ASP A 27 0.33 -8.24 -11.32
N VAL A 28 -0.32 -7.13 -11.65
CA VAL A 28 -0.76 -6.11 -10.68
C VAL A 28 -2.26 -5.89 -10.87
N THR A 29 -3.03 -5.98 -9.79
CA THR A 29 -4.44 -5.61 -9.77
C THR A 29 -4.63 -4.35 -8.95
N ILE A 30 -5.28 -3.33 -9.54
CA ILE A 30 -5.63 -2.07 -8.88
C ILE A 30 -7.15 -1.95 -8.91
N ASP A 31 -7.76 -1.97 -7.74
CA ASP A 31 -9.21 -2.00 -7.57
C ASP A 31 -9.85 -0.60 -7.66
N GLU A 32 -11.19 -0.58 -7.63
CA GLU A 32 -12.03 0.61 -7.68
C GLU A 32 -11.61 1.67 -6.65
N GLY A 33 -11.52 2.93 -7.08
CA GLY A 33 -11.19 4.07 -6.21
C GLY A 33 -9.73 4.12 -5.73
N ALA A 34 -8.93 3.08 -6.03
CA ALA A 34 -7.54 3.10 -5.65
C ALA A 34 -6.72 4.10 -6.47
N SER A 35 -5.63 4.62 -5.88
CA SER A 35 -4.76 5.60 -6.54
C SER A 35 -3.28 5.32 -6.35
N VAL A 36 -2.51 5.50 -7.45
CA VAL A 36 -1.05 5.33 -7.46
C VAL A 36 -0.42 6.65 -7.89
N TRP A 37 0.33 7.24 -7.00
CA TRP A 37 0.84 8.60 -7.05
C TRP A 37 2.21 8.68 -7.74
N PRO A 38 2.71 9.90 -8.03
CA PRO A 38 3.90 10.08 -8.87
C PRO A 38 5.11 9.25 -8.46
N LEU A 39 5.81 8.70 -9.45
CA LEU A 39 7.06 7.94 -9.34
C LEU A 39 6.96 6.66 -8.48
N SER A 40 5.76 6.22 -8.11
CA SER A 40 5.57 4.95 -7.41
C SER A 40 5.70 3.76 -8.34
N VAL A 41 6.16 2.62 -7.81
CA VAL A 41 6.40 1.39 -8.57
C VAL A 41 5.63 0.24 -7.95
N LEU A 42 4.72 -0.39 -8.71
CA LEU A 42 4.04 -1.63 -8.36
C LEU A 42 4.51 -2.70 -9.36
N ARG A 43 5.21 -3.74 -8.87
CA ARG A 43 5.83 -4.72 -9.76
C ARG A 43 5.58 -6.16 -9.31
N GLY A 44 4.74 -6.88 -10.09
CA GLY A 44 4.41 -8.30 -9.92
C GLY A 44 5.01 -9.14 -11.06
N ASP A 45 6.29 -9.46 -10.99
CA ASP A 45 7.05 -10.09 -12.08
C ASP A 45 7.84 -11.35 -11.68
N GLN A 46 7.80 -11.76 -10.40
CA GLN A 46 8.52 -12.93 -9.89
C GLN A 46 7.57 -14.11 -9.56
N ASP A 47 6.76 -14.54 -10.56
CA ASP A 47 5.78 -15.61 -10.42
C ASP A 47 4.74 -15.40 -9.32
N ASN A 48 4.57 -14.11 -8.92
CA ASN A 48 3.61 -13.69 -7.92
C ASN A 48 3.01 -12.32 -8.28
N TYR A 49 2.02 -11.86 -7.51
CA TYR A 49 1.19 -10.72 -7.85
C TYR A 49 1.18 -9.63 -6.78
N VAL A 50 0.83 -8.42 -7.22
CA VAL A 50 0.52 -7.28 -6.34
C VAL A 50 -0.98 -7.00 -6.43
N THR A 51 -1.64 -6.80 -5.29
CA THR A 51 -3.00 -6.24 -5.25
C THR A 51 -3.02 -4.94 -4.48
N LEU A 52 -3.74 -3.94 -5.01
CA LEU A 52 -4.07 -2.70 -4.33
C LEU A 52 -5.59 -2.61 -4.22
N GLY A 53 -6.10 -2.82 -3.02
CA GLY A 53 -7.52 -2.92 -2.73
C GLY A 53 -8.26 -1.59 -2.85
N ARG A 54 -9.58 -1.67 -2.82
CA ARG A 54 -10.50 -0.56 -3.03
C ARG A 54 -10.19 0.65 -2.14
N ASN A 55 -10.23 1.86 -2.75
CA ASN A 55 -10.03 3.14 -2.07
C ASN A 55 -8.68 3.28 -1.36
N SER A 56 -7.71 2.43 -1.68
CA SER A 56 -6.36 2.50 -1.13
C SER A 56 -5.47 3.41 -1.97
N ASN A 57 -4.45 4.00 -1.35
CA ASN A 57 -3.54 4.89 -2.05
C ASN A 57 -2.07 4.51 -1.79
N VAL A 58 -1.26 4.59 -2.84
CA VAL A 58 0.19 4.44 -2.80
C VAL A 58 0.81 5.77 -3.15
N GLN A 59 1.33 6.47 -2.16
CA GLN A 59 1.85 7.82 -2.31
C GLN A 59 3.24 7.84 -2.96
N ASP A 60 3.66 9.01 -3.37
CA ASP A 60 4.81 9.28 -4.21
C ASP A 60 6.08 8.53 -3.81
N ASN A 61 6.82 8.04 -4.80
CA ASN A 61 8.10 7.34 -4.66
C ASN A 61 8.05 6.05 -3.83
N SER A 62 6.89 5.43 -3.66
CA SER A 62 6.75 4.18 -2.92
C SER A 62 6.91 2.97 -3.83
N VAL A 63 7.39 1.85 -3.26
CA VAL A 63 7.64 0.62 -4.02
C VAL A 63 6.86 -0.53 -3.40
N LEU A 64 6.06 -1.22 -4.22
CA LEU A 64 5.40 -2.49 -3.91
C LEU A 64 6.01 -3.57 -4.79
N HIS A 65 6.50 -4.64 -4.18
CA HIS A 65 7.13 -5.73 -4.91
C HIS A 65 6.85 -7.10 -4.27
N VAL A 66 7.11 -8.14 -4.99
CA VAL A 66 6.84 -9.55 -4.63
C VAL A 66 8.15 -10.34 -4.54
N THR A 67 8.06 -11.57 -4.01
CA THR A 67 9.04 -12.64 -4.23
C THR A 67 8.35 -13.84 -4.87
N PRO A 68 9.09 -14.86 -5.33
CA PRO A 68 8.45 -16.10 -5.83
C PRO A 68 7.54 -16.77 -4.79
N GLU A 69 7.85 -16.63 -3.50
CA GLU A 69 7.13 -17.30 -2.39
C GLU A 69 5.98 -16.46 -1.83
N PHE A 70 6.07 -15.13 -1.92
CA PHE A 70 5.10 -14.25 -1.29
C PHE A 70 4.57 -13.16 -2.23
N PRO A 71 3.24 -13.01 -2.36
CA PRO A 71 2.61 -11.86 -3.00
C PRO A 71 2.80 -10.59 -2.18
N CYS A 72 2.46 -9.45 -2.77
CA CYS A 72 2.28 -8.19 -2.06
C CYS A 72 0.79 -7.84 -2.08
N ILE A 73 0.12 -8.02 -0.95
CA ILE A 73 -1.33 -7.83 -0.83
C ILE A 73 -1.61 -6.59 0.00
N VAL A 74 -2.31 -5.64 -0.59
CA VAL A 74 -2.80 -4.43 0.09
C VAL A 74 -4.33 -4.45 0.04
N GLY A 75 -4.96 -4.45 1.21
CA GLY A 75 -6.41 -4.46 1.40
C GLY A 75 -7.08 -3.14 1.02
N ALA A 76 -8.33 -2.97 1.44
CA ALA A 76 -9.13 -1.79 1.17
C ALA A 76 -8.90 -0.67 2.20
N GLY A 77 -9.05 0.60 1.76
CA GLY A 77 -8.94 1.76 2.66
C GLY A 77 -7.53 1.96 3.26
N VAL A 78 -6.50 1.43 2.61
CA VAL A 78 -5.11 1.51 3.07
C VAL A 78 -4.46 2.78 2.55
N THR A 79 -3.71 3.47 3.42
CA THR A 79 -2.79 4.53 3.01
C THR A 79 -1.35 4.03 3.12
N ILE A 80 -0.63 3.99 1.99
CA ILE A 80 0.81 3.80 1.96
C ILE A 80 1.46 5.16 1.73
N GLY A 81 2.09 5.70 2.76
CA GLY A 81 2.72 7.02 2.77
C GLY A 81 3.88 7.14 1.78
N HIS A 82 4.33 8.37 1.56
CA HIS A 82 5.42 8.65 0.62
C HIS A 82 6.70 7.87 0.95
N ARG A 83 7.42 7.41 -0.09
CA ARG A 83 8.73 6.74 0.01
C ARG A 83 8.73 5.45 0.85
N CYS A 84 7.62 4.76 0.92
CA CYS A 84 7.54 3.45 1.59
C CYS A 84 8.07 2.33 0.70
N VAL A 85 8.54 1.26 1.36
CA VAL A 85 8.80 -0.04 0.73
C VAL A 85 7.87 -1.08 1.35
N VAL A 86 7.04 -1.69 0.54
CA VAL A 86 6.10 -2.75 0.93
C VAL A 86 6.47 -3.97 0.09
N HIS A 87 7.20 -4.91 0.71
CA HIS A 87 7.87 -5.98 -0.01
C HIS A 87 7.32 -7.34 0.39
N ALA A 88 6.62 -7.98 -0.55
CA ALA A 88 6.17 -9.37 -0.44
C ALA A 88 5.46 -9.68 0.89
N CYS A 89 4.49 -8.84 1.28
CA CYS A 89 3.83 -8.88 2.58
C CYS A 89 2.31 -8.63 2.43
N THR A 90 1.58 -8.82 3.52
CA THR A 90 0.13 -8.58 3.56
C THR A 90 -0.17 -7.37 4.45
N ILE A 91 -0.83 -6.37 3.87
CA ILE A 91 -1.41 -5.24 4.58
C ILE A 91 -2.93 -5.41 4.53
N MET A 92 -3.56 -5.61 5.68
CA MET A 92 -5.01 -5.78 5.77
C MET A 92 -5.74 -4.44 5.61
N ASP A 93 -7.06 -4.45 5.74
CA ASP A 93 -7.90 -3.27 5.52
C ASP A 93 -7.65 -2.16 6.55
N ASN A 94 -7.90 -0.91 6.14
CA ASN A 94 -7.90 0.26 7.02
C ASN A 94 -6.56 0.49 7.76
N VAL A 95 -5.45 0.11 7.14
CA VAL A 95 -4.10 0.29 7.68
C VAL A 95 -3.48 1.58 7.17
N ARG A 96 -2.67 2.22 8.02
CA ARG A 96 -1.76 3.30 7.60
C ARG A 96 -0.31 2.86 7.72
N ILE A 97 0.42 2.89 6.60
CA ILE A 97 1.87 2.77 6.55
C ILE A 97 2.44 4.19 6.47
N GLY A 98 3.14 4.62 7.52
CA GLY A 98 3.70 5.96 7.66
C GLY A 98 4.82 6.24 6.68
N ILE A 99 5.05 7.52 6.41
CA ILE A 99 6.07 8.02 5.45
C ILE A 99 7.43 7.36 5.69
N GLY A 100 8.04 6.83 4.63
CA GLY A 100 9.36 6.21 4.68
C GLY A 100 9.45 4.89 5.44
N ALA A 101 8.33 4.30 5.84
CA ALA A 101 8.34 3.00 6.51
C ALA A 101 8.68 1.85 5.54
N VAL A 102 9.23 0.79 6.08
CA VAL A 102 9.59 -0.43 5.35
C VAL A 102 8.86 -1.62 5.98
N VAL A 103 8.14 -2.40 5.16
CA VAL A 103 7.50 -3.66 5.58
C VAL A 103 8.08 -4.78 4.73
N LEU A 104 8.72 -5.75 5.39
CA LEU A 104 9.50 -6.78 4.73
C LEU A 104 8.72 -8.08 4.50
N THR A 105 9.36 -9.00 3.76
CA THR A 105 8.81 -10.27 3.25
C THR A 105 8.09 -11.08 4.32
N GLY A 106 6.90 -11.57 3.99
CA GLY A 106 6.08 -12.41 4.86
C GLY A 106 5.49 -11.71 6.08
N ALA A 107 5.73 -10.40 6.26
CA ALA A 107 5.11 -9.66 7.33
C ALA A 107 3.59 -9.51 7.09
N VAL A 108 2.83 -9.42 8.17
CA VAL A 108 1.38 -9.16 8.15
C VAL A 108 1.10 -7.94 9.01
N VAL A 109 0.47 -6.92 8.42
CA VAL A 109 -0.06 -5.77 9.16
C VAL A 109 -1.57 -5.93 9.24
N GLU A 110 -2.06 -6.23 10.44
CA GLU A 110 -3.48 -6.53 10.66
C GLU A 110 -4.34 -5.27 10.61
N GLU A 111 -5.64 -5.49 10.46
CA GLU A 111 -6.64 -4.45 10.22
C GLU A 111 -6.58 -3.28 11.23
N GLY A 112 -6.71 -2.06 10.71
CA GLY A 112 -6.75 -0.84 11.52
C GLY A 112 -5.43 -0.51 12.23
N ALA A 113 -4.34 -1.23 11.95
CA ALA A 113 -3.04 -0.93 12.54
C ALA A 113 -2.35 0.26 11.86
N GLN A 114 -1.41 0.84 12.57
CA GLN A 114 -0.53 1.90 12.04
C GLN A 114 0.94 1.55 12.22
N VAL A 115 1.68 1.58 11.14
CA VAL A 115 3.14 1.57 11.13
C VAL A 115 3.61 3.02 11.08
N ALA A 116 4.35 3.47 12.10
CA ALA A 116 4.81 4.85 12.18
C ALA A 116 5.80 5.21 11.06
N ALA A 117 5.95 6.51 10.79
CA ALA A 117 6.92 7.00 9.81
C ALA A 117 8.35 6.52 10.13
N GLY A 118 9.08 6.08 9.10
CA GLY A 118 10.45 5.57 9.21
C GLY A 118 10.60 4.25 9.96
N ALA A 119 9.51 3.59 10.35
CA ALA A 119 9.59 2.30 11.04
C ALA A 119 9.93 1.16 10.07
N LEU A 120 10.59 0.12 10.58
CA LEU A 120 10.92 -1.10 9.82
C LEU A 120 10.25 -2.31 10.46
N VAL A 121 9.26 -2.90 9.77
CA VAL A 121 8.64 -4.17 10.15
C VAL A 121 9.46 -5.31 9.56
N PRO A 122 10.12 -6.14 10.40
CA PRO A 122 10.96 -7.22 9.92
C PRO A 122 10.17 -8.34 9.24
N GLU A 123 10.92 -9.21 8.53
CA GLU A 123 10.37 -10.38 7.85
C GLU A 123 9.54 -11.27 8.79
N GLY A 124 8.41 -11.77 8.29
CA GLY A 124 7.52 -12.69 9.00
C GLY A 124 6.86 -12.13 10.26
N LYS A 125 6.98 -10.84 10.56
CA LYS A 125 6.40 -10.24 11.76
C LYS A 125 4.94 -9.87 11.55
N VAL A 126 4.15 -10.06 12.61
CA VAL A 126 2.75 -9.63 12.67
C VAL A 126 2.66 -8.34 13.47
N VAL A 127 2.08 -7.32 12.86
CA VAL A 127 1.64 -6.08 13.51
C VAL A 127 0.19 -6.27 13.93
N PRO A 128 -0.12 -6.27 15.25
CA PRO A 128 -1.47 -6.60 15.72
C PRO A 128 -2.53 -5.57 15.30
N ALA A 129 -3.75 -6.03 15.11
CA ALA A 129 -4.90 -5.21 14.74
C ALA A 129 -5.11 -4.02 15.71
N GLY A 130 -5.27 -2.82 15.14
CA GLY A 130 -5.51 -1.59 15.89
C GLY A 130 -4.33 -1.12 16.75
N TRP A 131 -3.10 -1.59 16.50
CA TRP A 131 -1.91 -1.15 17.21
C TRP A 131 -1.09 -0.14 16.41
N LEU A 132 -0.49 0.80 17.13
CA LEU A 132 0.62 1.62 16.67
C LEU A 132 1.92 0.86 16.91
N VAL A 133 2.70 0.66 15.84
CA VAL A 133 4.08 0.14 15.93
C VAL A 133 5.06 1.19 15.42
N MET A 134 6.26 1.26 16.02
CA MET A 134 7.31 2.20 15.61
C MET A 134 8.71 1.69 15.91
N GLY A 135 9.69 2.30 15.26
CA GLY A 135 11.12 2.05 15.46
C GLY A 135 11.74 1.12 14.43
N VAL A 136 13.05 0.87 14.59
CA VAL A 136 13.87 -0.01 13.76
C VAL A 136 14.65 -0.96 14.70
N PRO A 137 14.22 -2.24 14.84
CA PRO A 137 12.99 -2.82 14.29
C PRO A 137 11.72 -2.28 14.95
N ALA A 138 10.60 -2.31 14.21
CA ALA A 138 9.31 -1.86 14.71
C ALA A 138 8.82 -2.74 15.86
N LYS A 139 8.31 -2.09 16.91
CA LYS A 139 7.74 -2.75 18.10
C LYS A 139 6.35 -2.19 18.38
N PRO A 140 5.40 -3.01 18.90
CA PRO A 140 4.13 -2.53 19.39
C PRO A 140 4.34 -1.52 20.53
N ILE A 141 3.71 -0.34 20.41
CA ILE A 141 3.79 0.74 21.41
C ILE A 141 2.53 0.78 22.26
N ARG A 142 1.37 0.86 21.61
CA ARG A 142 0.06 0.91 22.26
C ARG A 142 -1.06 0.62 21.27
N LYS A 143 -2.23 0.33 21.78
CA LYS A 143 -3.45 0.38 20.97
C LYS A 143 -3.74 1.82 20.55
N MET A 144 -4.32 1.96 19.38
CA MET A 144 -4.76 3.26 18.89
C MET A 144 -6.09 3.66 19.52
N SER A 145 -6.26 4.96 19.70
CA SER A 145 -7.53 5.53 20.15
C SER A 145 -8.56 5.52 19.00
N PRO A 146 -9.88 5.58 19.31
CA PRO A 146 -10.91 5.70 18.28
C PRO A 146 -10.70 6.90 17.33
N ALA A 147 -10.19 8.02 17.85
CA ALA A 147 -9.90 9.20 17.05
C ALA A 147 -8.75 8.96 16.04
N GLU A 148 -7.73 8.21 16.42
CA GLU A 148 -6.62 7.85 15.50
C GLU A 148 -7.08 6.86 14.44
N VAL A 149 -7.96 5.91 14.77
CA VAL A 149 -8.58 5.01 13.79
C VAL A 149 -9.41 5.79 12.79
N GLU A 150 -10.24 6.74 13.25
CA GLU A 150 -11.02 7.61 12.35
C GLU A 150 -10.12 8.47 11.46
N ASP A 151 -8.99 8.96 11.98
CA ASP A 151 -8.01 9.70 11.18
C ASP A 151 -7.37 8.86 10.07
N ILE A 152 -7.13 7.55 10.28
CA ILE A 152 -6.70 6.64 9.22
C ILE A 152 -7.75 6.55 8.12
N LEU A 153 -9.00 6.28 8.49
CA LEU A 153 -10.11 6.16 7.54
C LEU A 153 -10.32 7.47 6.77
N LYS A 154 -10.26 8.60 7.48
CA LYS A 154 -10.36 9.93 6.86
C LYS A 154 -9.24 10.15 5.85
N ASN A 155 -8.01 9.82 6.18
CA ASN A 155 -6.87 10.03 5.28
C ASN A 155 -7.03 9.26 3.95
N ALA A 156 -7.51 8.01 3.99
CA ALA A 156 -7.80 7.26 2.77
C ALA A 156 -8.90 7.93 1.93
N ARG A 157 -9.97 8.43 2.57
CA ARG A 157 -11.04 9.18 1.90
C ARG A 157 -10.54 10.49 1.30
N ASP A 158 -9.70 11.25 2.02
CA ASP A 158 -9.13 12.52 1.54
C ASP A 158 -8.32 12.32 0.24
N TYR A 159 -7.57 11.20 0.11
CA TYR A 159 -6.84 10.87 -1.11
C TYR A 159 -7.76 10.45 -2.26
N LEU A 160 -8.85 9.72 -1.97
CA LEU A 160 -9.87 9.40 -2.96
C LEU A 160 -10.53 10.69 -3.50
N ASP A 161 -10.93 11.59 -2.62
CA ASP A 161 -11.56 12.86 -2.99
C ASP A 161 -10.59 13.77 -3.74
N LEU A 162 -9.31 13.79 -3.35
CA LEU A 162 -8.27 14.60 -3.96
C LEU A 162 -8.08 14.24 -5.43
N TRP A 163 -7.87 12.94 -5.75
CA TRP A 163 -7.66 12.58 -7.15
C TRP A 163 -8.93 12.71 -8.00
N HIS A 164 -10.11 12.47 -7.42
CA HIS A 164 -11.38 12.70 -8.12
C HIS A 164 -11.57 14.16 -8.50
N ARG A 165 -11.21 15.10 -7.61
CA ARG A 165 -11.40 16.53 -7.80
C ARG A 165 -10.35 17.12 -8.75
N ASP A 166 -9.06 16.77 -8.55
CA ASP A 166 -7.95 17.53 -9.13
C ASP A 166 -7.19 16.80 -10.25
N TYR A 167 -7.30 15.45 -10.32
CA TYR A 167 -6.48 14.64 -11.24
C TYR A 167 -7.29 13.82 -12.25
N ARG A 168 -8.60 13.71 -12.06
CA ARG A 168 -9.44 12.95 -12.98
C ARG A 168 -9.44 13.58 -14.38
N GLY A 169 -9.03 12.80 -15.39
CA GLY A 169 -9.02 13.24 -16.80
C GLY A 169 -7.83 14.09 -17.22
N ARG A 170 -6.77 14.12 -16.45
CA ARG A 170 -5.49 14.73 -16.81
C ARG A 170 -4.46 13.69 -17.24
#